data_8d50108917a32a008ccdcd7e509b6dc1
#
_entry.id   8d50108917a32a008ccdcd7e509b6dc1
#
_cell.length_a   1.000
_cell.length_b   1.000
_cell.length_c   1.000
_cell.angle_alpha   90.00
_cell.angle_beta   90.00
_cell.angle_gamma   90.00
#
_symmetry.space_group_name_H-M   'P 1'
#
loop_
_entity.id
_entity.type
_entity.pdbx_description
1 polymer ?
#
loop_
_entity_poly.entity_id
_entity_poly.type
_entity_poly.pdbx_seq_one_letter_code
_entity_poly.pdbx_strand_id
1 'polypeptide(L)'
;MKRNICRYILIAIVGAMFATACGGKLQPSKEIIVSIEPLRYLVEQITQGAVEVGVLVPAGASPETFDPTPRQMTEVEGAKLLLTTGLIDFEKNLLERIGDKNKMVDLSRGVDLIEGEHSHAEATHEHHNHHAEEAHHAHHHGIDPHIWTSPRELKIMARNAYEAIAEHYPTADYKAGYESLMQRLEELDSYCKGSFEAADTRAFVIYHPALGYLARAYGLEQIAIENDGKEPSARQIGQIIDSAREKGVKVLLYQVEFPRSVVDVVAKDMGVEAMQINPLAENPIETIKEITRLISEGK
;
A
#
# COMPACT_ATOMS: atom_id res chain seq x y z
N MET A 1 71.52 -9.56 -23.94
CA MET A 1 70.17 -10.10 -24.23
C MET A 1 69.30 -10.28 -22.97
N LYS A 2 69.78 -10.70 -21.81
CA LYS A 2 68.94 -10.97 -20.61
C LYS A 2 68.34 -9.72 -19.95
N ARG A 3 68.91 -8.55 -20.13
CA ARG A 3 68.45 -7.28 -19.46
C ARG A 3 67.24 -6.63 -20.11
N ASN A 4 66.94 -6.89 -21.37
CA ASN A 4 65.81 -6.34 -22.09
C ASN A 4 64.53 -7.20 -21.90
N ILE A 5 64.69 -8.50 -21.66
CA ILE A 5 63.55 -9.40 -21.42
C ILE A 5 62.81 -9.05 -20.10
N CYS A 6 63.55 -8.72 -19.03
CA CYS A 6 62.99 -8.30 -17.76
C CYS A 6 62.17 -7.00 -17.87
N ARG A 7 62.56 -6.08 -18.81
CA ARG A 7 61.88 -4.80 -19.00
C ARG A 7 60.54 -4.97 -19.70
N TYR A 8 60.43 -5.92 -20.63
CA TYR A 8 59.16 -6.21 -21.33
C TYR A 8 58.19 -7.04 -20.47
N ILE A 9 58.71 -7.89 -19.59
CA ILE A 9 57.89 -8.62 -18.64
C ILE A 9 57.29 -7.68 -17.57
N LEU A 10 58.03 -6.67 -17.12
CA LEU A 10 57.54 -5.69 -16.15
C LEU A 10 56.46 -4.79 -16.78
N ILE A 11 56.56 -4.40 -18.05
CA ILE A 11 55.55 -3.60 -18.77
C ILE A 11 54.28 -4.42 -19.01
N ALA A 12 54.41 -5.72 -19.31
CA ALA A 12 53.27 -6.62 -19.51
C ALA A 12 52.47 -6.86 -18.22
N ILE A 13 53.14 -6.91 -17.06
CA ILE A 13 52.50 -7.10 -15.74
C ILE A 13 51.77 -5.81 -15.30
N VAL A 14 52.33 -4.62 -15.57
CA VAL A 14 51.68 -3.34 -15.26
C VAL A 14 50.47 -3.11 -16.17
N GLY A 15 50.53 -3.54 -17.46
CA GLY A 15 49.38 -3.47 -18.37
C GLY A 15 48.22 -4.41 -18.00
N ALA A 16 48.50 -5.54 -17.37
CA ALA A 16 47.47 -6.49 -16.95
C ALA A 16 46.74 -6.05 -15.67
N MET A 17 47.33 -5.20 -14.82
CA MET A 17 46.68 -4.69 -13.61
C MET A 17 45.69 -3.55 -13.83
N PHE A 18 45.65 -2.93 -15.00
CA PHE A 18 44.68 -1.89 -15.33
C PHE A 18 43.38 -2.40 -16.01
N ALA A 19 43.30 -3.67 -16.35
CA ALA A 19 42.13 -4.24 -17.03
C ALA A 19 41.04 -4.82 -16.08
N THR A 20 41.24 -4.76 -14.73
CA THR A 20 40.27 -5.29 -13.78
C THR A 20 39.49 -4.23 -12.98
N ALA A 21 39.58 -2.95 -13.36
CA ALA A 21 38.83 -1.89 -12.71
C ALA A 21 37.78 -1.32 -13.69
N CYS A 22 36.62 -1.91 -13.74
CA CYS A 22 35.27 -1.39 -14.07
C CYS A 22 34.33 -2.49 -14.54
N GLY A 23 34.34 -3.61 -13.83
CA GLY A 23 33.22 -4.54 -13.88
C GLY A 23 32.31 -4.28 -12.68
N GLY A 24 31.72 -3.09 -12.62
CA GLY A 24 30.51 -2.92 -11.81
C GLY A 24 29.50 -3.93 -12.33
N LYS A 25 29.21 -5.00 -11.57
CA LYS A 25 28.05 -5.84 -11.86
C LYS A 25 26.88 -4.88 -11.90
N LEU A 26 26.40 -4.56 -13.11
CA LEU A 26 25.08 -4.00 -13.30
C LEU A 26 24.16 -4.98 -12.55
N GLN A 27 23.59 -4.56 -11.44
CA GLN A 27 22.52 -5.33 -10.82
C GLN A 27 21.48 -5.51 -11.94
N PRO A 28 20.95 -6.72 -12.13
CA PRO A 28 19.90 -6.92 -13.13
C PRO A 28 18.82 -5.89 -12.86
N SER A 29 18.43 -5.14 -13.89
CA SER A 29 17.34 -4.19 -13.78
C SER A 29 16.09 -4.97 -13.43
N LYS A 30 15.42 -4.60 -12.34
CA LYS A 30 14.14 -5.21 -11.96
C LYS A 30 13.18 -5.05 -13.13
N GLU A 31 12.61 -6.16 -13.60
CA GLU A 31 11.79 -6.15 -14.80
C GLU A 31 10.41 -5.53 -14.54
N ILE A 32 9.87 -5.79 -13.34
CA ILE A 32 8.61 -5.21 -12.87
C ILE A 32 8.90 -4.40 -11.61
N ILE A 33 8.36 -3.19 -11.56
CA ILE A 33 8.35 -2.38 -10.35
C ILE A 33 6.89 -2.22 -9.90
N VAL A 34 6.68 -2.26 -8.61
CA VAL A 34 5.38 -1.99 -7.99
C VAL A 34 5.49 -0.84 -6.99
N SER A 35 4.39 -0.16 -6.72
CA SER A 35 4.39 0.97 -5.78
C SER A 35 4.53 0.52 -4.32
N ILE A 36 3.84 -0.52 -3.91
CA ILE A 36 3.76 -1.00 -2.52
C ILE A 36 3.92 -2.53 -2.43
N GLU A 37 4.31 -3.02 -1.26
CA GLU A 37 4.56 -4.44 -1.00
C GLU A 37 3.38 -5.40 -1.31
N PRO A 38 2.11 -5.08 -1.00
CA PRO A 38 0.99 -5.94 -1.37
C PRO A 38 0.90 -6.23 -2.88
N LEU A 39 1.31 -5.29 -3.74
CA LEU A 39 1.34 -5.50 -5.20
C LEU A 39 2.47 -6.44 -5.61
N ARG A 40 3.63 -6.40 -4.92
CA ARG A 40 4.72 -7.35 -5.15
C ARG A 40 4.22 -8.78 -4.95
N TYR A 41 3.50 -9.01 -3.85
CA TYR A 41 2.92 -10.32 -3.58
C TYR A 41 2.04 -10.80 -4.74
N LEU A 42 1.15 -9.96 -5.28
CA LEU A 42 0.30 -10.34 -6.41
C LEU A 42 1.15 -10.78 -7.61
N VAL A 43 2.16 -9.99 -7.98
CA VAL A 43 3.04 -10.30 -9.11
C VAL A 43 3.82 -11.59 -8.89
N GLU A 44 4.42 -11.78 -7.71
CA GLU A 44 5.19 -12.98 -7.37
C GLU A 44 4.33 -14.24 -7.39
N GLN A 45 3.08 -14.17 -6.92
CA GLN A 45 2.16 -15.30 -6.98
C GLN A 45 1.73 -15.62 -8.42
N ILE A 46 1.45 -14.60 -9.23
CA ILE A 46 1.08 -14.76 -10.65
C ILE A 46 2.26 -15.37 -11.43
N THR A 47 3.46 -14.82 -11.27
CA THR A 47 4.64 -15.25 -12.01
C THR A 47 5.37 -16.45 -11.37
N GLN A 48 4.91 -16.91 -10.20
CA GLN A 48 5.56 -17.96 -9.41
C GLN A 48 7.05 -17.68 -9.15
N GLY A 49 7.37 -16.39 -8.95
CA GLY A 49 8.75 -15.93 -8.70
C GLY A 49 9.65 -15.94 -9.94
N ALA A 50 9.12 -16.15 -11.14
CA ALA A 50 9.92 -16.18 -12.37
C ALA A 50 10.42 -14.80 -12.82
N VAL A 51 9.89 -13.71 -12.26
CA VAL A 51 10.25 -12.33 -12.61
C VAL A 51 10.73 -11.60 -11.35
N GLU A 52 11.82 -10.85 -11.46
CA GLU A 52 12.33 -10.03 -10.36
C GLU A 52 11.49 -8.75 -10.21
N VAL A 53 10.93 -8.53 -9.01
CA VAL A 53 10.04 -7.43 -8.70
C VAL A 53 10.73 -6.43 -7.76
N GLY A 54 10.64 -5.15 -8.10
CA GLY A 54 11.05 -4.04 -7.23
C GLY A 54 9.87 -3.36 -6.57
N VAL A 55 10.08 -2.81 -5.38
CA VAL A 55 9.07 -2.03 -4.64
C VAL A 55 9.59 -0.61 -4.45
N LEU A 56 8.72 0.39 -4.64
CA LEU A 56 9.08 1.81 -4.48
C LEU A 56 9.02 2.23 -3.01
N VAL A 57 7.89 2.00 -2.35
CA VAL A 57 7.71 2.38 -0.94
C VAL A 57 8.43 1.36 -0.06
N PRO A 58 9.48 1.75 0.68
CA PRO A 58 10.20 0.82 1.54
C PRO A 58 9.35 0.41 2.74
N ALA A 59 9.64 -0.78 3.30
CA ALA A 59 8.95 -1.28 4.48
C ALA A 59 9.00 -0.25 5.64
N GLY A 60 7.85 0.00 6.26
CA GLY A 60 7.69 0.93 7.39
C GLY A 60 7.57 2.41 6.99
N ALA A 61 7.59 2.74 5.70
CA ALA A 61 7.29 4.08 5.21
C ALA A 61 5.81 4.22 4.86
N SER A 62 5.24 5.40 5.11
CA SER A 62 3.88 5.72 4.67
C SER A 62 3.88 6.04 3.17
N PRO A 63 3.03 5.40 2.36
CA PRO A 63 2.87 5.72 0.95
C PRO A 63 2.28 7.12 0.72
N GLU A 64 1.55 7.67 1.69
CA GLU A 64 0.91 8.99 1.57
C GLU A 64 1.93 10.14 1.56
N THR A 65 3.05 9.97 2.24
CA THR A 65 4.12 10.98 2.34
C THR A 65 5.37 10.62 1.54
N PHE A 66 5.32 9.52 0.78
CA PHE A 66 6.47 9.02 0.03
C PHE A 66 6.72 9.85 -1.24
N ASP A 67 8.00 10.12 -1.54
CA ASP A 67 8.46 10.66 -2.82
C ASP A 67 9.67 9.84 -3.32
N PRO A 68 9.63 9.32 -4.56
CA PRO A 68 10.71 8.49 -5.10
C PRO A 68 12.03 9.25 -5.23
N THR A 69 13.11 8.65 -4.76
CA THR A 69 14.46 9.15 -4.93
C THR A 69 14.89 9.16 -6.40
N PRO A 70 15.89 9.98 -6.81
CA PRO A 70 16.43 9.95 -8.17
C PRO A 70 16.91 8.57 -8.62
N ARG A 71 17.43 7.75 -7.70
CA ARG A 71 17.83 6.37 -7.99
C ARG A 71 16.62 5.50 -8.34
N GLN A 72 15.56 5.57 -7.54
CA GLN A 72 14.32 4.83 -7.81
C GLN A 72 13.67 5.27 -9.13
N MET A 73 13.73 6.58 -9.45
CA MET A 73 13.29 7.07 -10.77
C MET A 73 14.06 6.42 -11.92
N THR A 74 15.40 6.26 -11.77
CA THR A 74 16.21 5.57 -12.77
C THR A 74 15.82 4.08 -12.88
N GLU A 75 15.54 3.42 -11.77
CA GLU A 75 15.06 2.04 -11.74
C GLU A 75 13.69 1.90 -12.43
N VAL A 76 12.76 2.83 -12.16
CA VAL A 76 11.46 2.92 -12.85
C VAL A 76 11.63 3.10 -14.35
N GLU A 77 12.49 4.00 -14.80
CA GLU A 77 12.73 4.21 -16.23
C GLU A 77 13.30 2.97 -16.92
N GLY A 78 14.10 2.16 -16.22
CA GLY A 78 14.68 0.91 -16.72
C GLY A 78 13.72 -0.29 -16.69
N ALA A 79 12.62 -0.23 -15.96
CA ALA A 79 11.68 -1.33 -15.83
C ALA A 79 10.81 -1.47 -17.10
N LYS A 80 10.37 -2.70 -17.38
CA LYS A 80 9.42 -3.00 -18.47
C LYS A 80 7.98 -2.66 -18.08
N LEU A 81 7.64 -2.83 -16.82
CA LEU A 81 6.29 -2.68 -16.31
C LEU A 81 6.32 -2.03 -14.91
N LEU A 82 5.43 -1.07 -14.69
CA LEU A 82 5.19 -0.42 -13.41
C LEU A 82 3.73 -0.63 -13.03
N LEU A 83 3.48 -1.35 -11.93
CA LEU A 83 2.13 -1.58 -11.42
C LEU A 83 1.89 -0.70 -10.18
N THR A 84 0.78 0.01 -10.19
CA THR A 84 0.40 0.95 -9.14
C THR A 84 -1.07 0.75 -8.75
N THR A 85 -1.49 1.34 -7.64
CA THR A 85 -2.92 1.43 -7.33
C THR A 85 -3.62 2.49 -8.16
N GLY A 86 -2.86 3.46 -8.70
CA GLY A 86 -3.40 4.62 -9.41
C GLY A 86 -4.04 5.67 -8.51
N LEU A 87 -4.09 5.44 -7.20
CA LEU A 87 -4.88 6.23 -6.25
C LEU A 87 -4.02 7.07 -5.30
N ILE A 88 -2.80 6.63 -5.00
CA ILE A 88 -1.89 7.32 -4.09
C ILE A 88 -1.26 8.53 -4.79
N ASP A 89 -1.11 9.65 -4.10
CA ASP A 89 -0.69 10.90 -4.73
C ASP A 89 0.72 10.83 -5.35
N PHE A 90 1.67 10.12 -4.72
CA PHE A 90 2.99 9.97 -5.35
C PHE A 90 2.93 9.17 -6.66
N GLU A 91 1.99 8.23 -6.82
CA GLU A 91 1.79 7.47 -8.06
C GLU A 91 1.29 8.36 -9.19
N LYS A 92 0.36 9.28 -8.88
CA LYS A 92 -0.15 10.28 -9.84
C LYS A 92 0.98 11.21 -10.29
N ASN A 93 1.78 11.71 -9.33
CA ASN A 93 2.96 12.54 -9.61
C ASN A 93 4.02 11.78 -10.42
N LEU A 94 4.17 10.47 -10.16
CA LEU A 94 5.10 9.61 -10.89
C LEU A 94 4.70 9.47 -12.36
N LEU A 95 3.41 9.32 -12.66
CA LEU A 95 2.88 9.24 -14.02
C LEU A 95 3.21 10.50 -14.85
N GLU A 96 3.32 11.66 -14.23
CA GLU A 96 3.71 12.90 -14.91
C GLU A 96 5.21 12.95 -15.23
N ARG A 97 6.04 12.25 -14.45
CA ARG A 97 7.51 12.30 -14.48
C ARG A 97 8.15 11.22 -15.35
N ILE A 98 7.47 10.10 -15.60
CA ILE A 98 8.01 9.00 -16.42
C ILE A 98 7.90 9.28 -17.91
N GLY A 99 8.92 8.85 -18.68
CA GLY A 99 8.99 9.07 -20.14
C GLY A 99 8.01 8.21 -20.94
N ASP A 100 7.94 6.89 -20.64
CA ASP A 100 6.97 5.97 -21.25
C ASP A 100 5.82 5.69 -20.30
N LYS A 101 4.69 6.33 -20.53
CA LYS A 101 3.48 6.17 -19.72
C LYS A 101 2.77 4.84 -19.95
N ASN A 102 3.00 4.17 -21.08
CA ASN A 102 2.30 2.93 -21.40
C ASN A 102 2.73 1.75 -20.53
N LYS A 103 3.91 1.83 -19.92
CA LYS A 103 4.38 0.81 -18.98
C LYS A 103 3.77 0.92 -17.57
N MET A 104 3.10 2.02 -17.24
CA MET A 104 2.42 2.21 -15.96
C MET A 104 0.99 1.74 -16.07
N VAL A 105 0.63 0.76 -15.24
CA VAL A 105 -0.70 0.17 -15.20
C VAL A 105 -1.34 0.41 -13.84
N ASP A 106 -2.52 1.00 -13.88
CA ASP A 106 -3.39 1.24 -12.75
C ASP A 106 -4.20 -0.02 -12.45
N LEU A 107 -3.97 -0.60 -11.28
CA LEU A 107 -4.65 -1.81 -10.82
C LEU A 107 -6.03 -1.55 -10.21
N SER A 108 -6.42 -0.29 -9.97
CA SER A 108 -7.75 0.06 -9.46
C SER A 108 -8.85 -0.03 -10.52
N ARG A 109 -8.50 -0.19 -11.78
CA ARG A 109 -9.47 -0.22 -12.87
C ARG A 109 -10.57 -1.27 -12.63
N GLY A 110 -11.83 -0.80 -12.58
CA GLY A 110 -12.99 -1.65 -12.30
C GLY A 110 -13.28 -1.89 -10.82
N VAL A 111 -12.53 -1.25 -9.92
CA VAL A 111 -12.88 -1.16 -8.50
C VAL A 111 -13.97 -0.12 -8.31
N ASP A 112 -14.97 -0.42 -7.51
CA ASP A 112 -15.96 0.55 -7.03
C ASP A 112 -15.30 1.39 -5.92
N LEU A 113 -14.85 2.61 -6.27
CA LEU A 113 -14.03 3.44 -5.39
C LEU A 113 -14.87 4.10 -4.29
N ILE A 114 -14.28 4.18 -3.09
CA ILE A 114 -14.87 4.90 -1.96
C ILE A 114 -14.40 6.35 -2.05
N GLU A 115 -15.37 7.28 -2.16
CA GLU A 115 -15.11 8.71 -2.02
C GLU A 115 -14.89 9.03 -0.53
N GLY A 116 -13.88 9.84 -0.20
CA GLY A 116 -13.60 10.24 1.18
C GLY A 116 -14.82 10.86 1.82
N GLU A 117 -15.33 10.30 2.91
CA GLU A 117 -16.49 10.80 3.62
C GLU A 117 -16.15 12.13 4.31
N HIS A 118 -16.90 13.18 3.93
CA HIS A 118 -17.05 14.33 4.81
C HIS A 118 -17.86 13.89 6.02
N SER A 119 -17.30 13.96 7.21
CA SER A 119 -18.13 14.02 8.42
C SER A 119 -18.86 15.37 8.41
N HIS A 120 -20.04 15.42 7.79
CA HIS A 120 -20.97 16.52 7.98
C HIS A 120 -21.53 16.45 9.39
N ALA A 121 -20.76 16.94 10.37
CA ALA A 121 -21.37 17.51 11.54
C ALA A 121 -22.06 18.79 11.04
N GLU A 122 -23.40 18.77 10.95
CA GLU A 122 -24.21 19.95 10.64
C GLU A 122 -23.89 21.07 11.64
N ALA A 123 -22.94 21.93 11.23
CA ALA A 123 -22.77 23.22 11.87
C ALA A 123 -23.64 24.20 11.09
N THR A 124 -24.78 24.55 11.70
CA THR A 124 -25.58 25.70 11.27
C THR A 124 -24.71 26.95 11.32
N HIS A 125 -24.25 27.41 10.16
CA HIS A 125 -23.51 28.65 10.04
C HIS A 125 -24.46 29.76 9.64
N GLU A 126 -24.63 30.73 10.55
CA GLU A 126 -25.12 32.07 10.23
C GLU A 126 -24.10 32.78 9.32
N HIS A 127 -24.62 33.40 8.26
CA HIS A 127 -23.87 34.16 7.28
C HIS A 127 -23.24 35.43 7.89
N HIS A 128 -21.90 35.52 7.86
CA HIS A 128 -21.19 36.80 7.87
C HIS A 128 -20.23 36.86 6.68
N ASN A 129 -20.55 37.76 5.74
CA ASN A 129 -19.72 38.16 4.60
C ASN A 129 -18.46 38.90 5.10
N HIS A 130 -17.27 38.37 4.84
CA HIS A 130 -16.04 39.14 4.72
C HIS A 130 -15.21 38.62 3.54
N HIS A 131 -15.01 39.48 2.55
CA HIS A 131 -14.09 39.29 1.44
C HIS A 131 -12.65 39.36 1.94
N ALA A 132 -11.91 38.29 1.76
CA ALA A 132 -10.45 38.30 1.69
C ALA A 132 -10.04 37.24 0.66
N GLU A 133 -9.32 37.64 -0.39
CA GLU A 133 -8.70 36.76 -1.37
C GLU A 133 -7.56 36.02 -0.71
N GLU A 134 -7.77 34.78 -0.30
CA GLU A 134 -6.71 33.82 -0.01
C GLU A 134 -6.80 32.69 -1.02
N ALA A 135 -5.65 32.36 -1.61
CA ALA A 135 -5.50 31.25 -2.54
C ALA A 135 -5.96 29.95 -1.86
N HIS A 136 -7.17 29.53 -2.15
CA HIS A 136 -7.67 28.24 -1.73
C HIS A 136 -6.88 27.15 -2.46
N HIS A 137 -5.92 26.53 -1.77
CA HIS A 137 -5.54 25.18 -2.10
C HIS A 137 -6.80 24.33 -1.90
N ALA A 138 -7.47 24.00 -3.01
CA ALA A 138 -8.56 23.05 -3.01
C ALA A 138 -8.00 21.73 -2.48
N HIS A 139 -8.30 21.40 -1.24
CA HIS A 139 -8.14 20.04 -0.74
C HIS A 139 -9.12 19.19 -1.53
N HIS A 140 -8.60 18.49 -2.53
CA HIS A 140 -9.35 17.47 -3.24
C HIS A 140 -9.72 16.43 -2.20
N HIS A 141 -11.00 16.34 -1.87
CA HIS A 141 -11.56 15.25 -1.10
C HIS A 141 -11.26 13.96 -1.86
N GLY A 142 -10.24 13.23 -1.39
CA GLY A 142 -9.61 12.18 -2.16
C GLY A 142 -10.44 10.90 -2.11
N ILE A 143 -10.28 10.10 -3.13
CA ILE A 143 -10.69 8.70 -3.15
C ILE A 143 -9.84 7.94 -2.12
N ASP A 144 -10.46 7.08 -1.30
CA ASP A 144 -9.75 6.16 -0.40
C ASP A 144 -8.82 5.26 -1.23
N PRO A 145 -7.49 5.34 -1.04
CA PRO A 145 -6.55 4.58 -1.86
C PRO A 145 -6.38 3.12 -1.43
N HIS A 146 -6.91 2.71 -0.27
CA HIS A 146 -6.55 1.47 0.43
C HIS A 146 -7.25 0.21 -0.14
N ILE A 147 -7.39 0.12 -1.46
CA ILE A 147 -8.07 -0.99 -2.15
C ILE A 147 -7.44 -2.38 -1.89
N TRP A 148 -6.16 -2.44 -1.53
CA TRP A 148 -5.45 -3.70 -1.26
C TRP A 148 -5.81 -4.34 0.09
N THR A 149 -6.63 -3.68 0.92
CA THR A 149 -7.01 -4.16 2.25
C THR A 149 -8.26 -5.01 2.27
N SER A 150 -8.87 -5.28 1.11
CA SER A 150 -10.06 -6.12 0.99
C SER A 150 -9.87 -7.25 -0.03
N PRO A 151 -10.35 -8.47 0.27
CA PRO A 151 -10.24 -9.60 -0.65
C PRO A 151 -10.94 -9.38 -1.99
N ARG A 152 -12.04 -8.63 -2.00
CA ARG A 152 -12.83 -8.37 -3.20
C ARG A 152 -12.07 -7.47 -4.18
N GLU A 153 -11.50 -6.41 -3.68
CA GLU A 153 -10.70 -5.48 -4.46
C GLU A 153 -9.37 -6.14 -4.89
N LEU A 154 -8.73 -6.93 -4.02
CA LEU A 154 -7.55 -7.72 -4.38
C LEU A 154 -7.79 -8.68 -5.56
N LYS A 155 -8.97 -9.27 -5.70
CA LYS A 155 -9.33 -10.11 -6.85
C LYS A 155 -9.33 -9.29 -8.15
N ILE A 156 -9.83 -8.05 -8.12
CA ILE A 156 -9.82 -7.14 -9.27
C ILE A 156 -8.39 -6.75 -9.62
N MET A 157 -7.61 -6.36 -8.61
CA MET A 157 -6.20 -5.98 -8.77
C MET A 157 -5.36 -7.14 -9.32
N ALA A 158 -5.55 -8.37 -8.83
CA ALA A 158 -4.87 -9.58 -9.32
C ALA A 158 -5.19 -9.86 -10.79
N ARG A 159 -6.43 -9.68 -11.21
CA ARG A 159 -6.82 -9.79 -12.62
C ARG A 159 -6.14 -8.74 -13.48
N ASN A 160 -6.18 -7.47 -13.07
CA ASN A 160 -5.55 -6.38 -13.80
C ASN A 160 -4.03 -6.57 -13.90
N ALA A 161 -3.38 -7.04 -12.82
CA ALA A 161 -1.97 -7.37 -12.83
C ALA A 161 -1.66 -8.54 -13.79
N TYR A 162 -2.45 -9.61 -13.78
CA TYR A 162 -2.29 -10.74 -14.69
C TYR A 162 -2.43 -10.32 -16.16
N GLU A 163 -3.44 -9.52 -16.51
CA GLU A 163 -3.64 -8.99 -17.86
C GLU A 163 -2.45 -8.17 -18.32
N ALA A 164 -1.95 -7.25 -17.47
CA ALA A 164 -0.78 -6.43 -17.77
C ALA A 164 0.50 -7.27 -17.94
N ILE A 165 0.71 -8.27 -17.08
CA ILE A 165 1.85 -9.19 -17.17
C ILE A 165 1.77 -10.01 -18.46
N ALA A 166 0.61 -10.55 -18.79
CA ALA A 166 0.42 -11.35 -20.02
C ALA A 166 0.68 -10.52 -21.30
N GLU A 167 0.30 -9.25 -21.31
CA GLU A 167 0.57 -8.33 -22.43
C GLU A 167 2.07 -8.06 -22.59
N HIS A 168 2.80 -7.82 -21.50
CA HIS A 168 4.23 -7.47 -21.53
C HIS A 168 5.16 -8.69 -21.63
N TYR A 169 4.66 -9.90 -21.31
CA TYR A 169 5.39 -11.16 -21.36
C TYR A 169 4.63 -12.23 -22.19
N PRO A 170 4.34 -11.99 -23.47
CA PRO A 170 3.43 -12.80 -24.29
C PRO A 170 3.94 -14.23 -24.55
N THR A 171 5.21 -14.52 -24.29
CA THR A 171 5.81 -15.85 -24.46
C THR A 171 5.79 -16.69 -23.19
N ALA A 172 5.41 -16.10 -22.06
CA ALA A 172 5.31 -16.79 -20.76
C ALA A 172 3.84 -17.16 -20.46
N ASP A 173 3.65 -18.32 -19.84
CA ASP A 173 2.33 -18.74 -19.36
C ASP A 173 2.28 -18.65 -17.82
N TYR A 174 1.59 -17.64 -17.33
CA TYR A 174 1.39 -17.39 -15.90
C TYR A 174 -0.02 -17.72 -15.42
N LYS A 175 -0.82 -18.40 -16.25
CA LYS A 175 -2.22 -18.71 -15.96
C LYS A 175 -2.39 -19.54 -14.70
N ALA A 176 -1.57 -20.57 -14.51
CA ALA A 176 -1.65 -21.43 -13.33
C ALA A 176 -1.38 -20.68 -12.02
N GLY A 177 -0.41 -19.77 -11.99
CA GLY A 177 -0.14 -18.91 -10.83
C GLY A 177 -1.30 -17.97 -10.53
N TYR A 178 -1.86 -17.34 -11.57
CA TYR A 178 -3.04 -16.50 -11.44
C TYR A 178 -4.25 -17.25 -10.91
N GLU A 179 -4.58 -18.43 -11.47
CA GLU A 179 -5.72 -19.24 -11.00
C GLU A 179 -5.55 -19.68 -9.54
N SER A 180 -4.34 -20.08 -9.15
CA SER A 180 -4.02 -20.40 -7.75
C SER A 180 -4.19 -19.20 -6.81
N LEU A 181 -3.74 -18.02 -7.23
CA LEU A 181 -3.94 -16.79 -6.45
C LEU A 181 -5.44 -16.48 -6.30
N MET A 182 -6.21 -16.54 -7.38
CA MET A 182 -7.65 -16.28 -7.36
C MET A 182 -8.40 -17.23 -6.44
N GLN A 183 -8.05 -18.50 -6.42
CA GLN A 183 -8.63 -19.47 -5.49
C GLN A 183 -8.35 -19.07 -4.02
N ARG A 184 -7.12 -18.72 -3.68
CA ARG A 184 -6.77 -18.30 -2.31
C ARG A 184 -7.46 -16.99 -1.89
N LEU A 185 -7.67 -16.06 -2.82
CA LEU A 185 -8.43 -14.84 -2.55
C LEU A 185 -9.92 -15.11 -2.34
N GLU A 186 -10.48 -16.12 -3.02
CA GLU A 186 -11.86 -16.57 -2.79
C GLU A 186 -12.03 -17.28 -1.44
N GLU A 187 -11.05 -18.11 -1.05
CA GLU A 187 -10.98 -18.70 0.29
C GLU A 187 -10.89 -17.63 1.39
N LEU A 188 -10.10 -16.57 1.15
CA LEU A 188 -9.99 -15.43 2.05
C LEU A 188 -11.31 -14.66 2.16
N ASP A 189 -11.99 -14.37 1.05
CA ASP A 189 -13.30 -13.71 1.05
C ASP A 189 -14.33 -14.50 1.87
N SER A 190 -14.35 -15.83 1.66
CA SER A 190 -15.22 -16.75 2.41
C SER A 190 -14.90 -16.77 3.90
N TYR A 191 -13.62 -16.78 4.26
CA TYR A 191 -13.17 -16.71 5.65
C TYR A 191 -13.58 -15.39 6.32
N CYS A 192 -13.34 -14.25 5.67
CA CYS A 192 -13.75 -12.93 6.20
C CYS A 192 -15.27 -12.87 6.42
N LYS A 193 -16.03 -13.31 5.41
CA LYS A 193 -17.49 -13.34 5.49
C LYS A 193 -17.97 -14.17 6.69
N GLY A 194 -17.50 -15.41 6.84
CA GLY A 194 -17.90 -16.29 7.93
C GLY A 194 -17.51 -15.74 9.30
N SER A 195 -16.30 -15.19 9.43
CA SER A 195 -15.82 -14.60 10.69
C SER A 195 -16.63 -13.40 11.11
N PHE A 196 -16.93 -12.48 10.18
CA PHE A 196 -17.72 -11.30 10.49
C PHE A 196 -19.22 -11.58 10.68
N GLU A 197 -19.79 -12.60 10.02
CA GLU A 197 -21.16 -13.04 10.29
C GLU A 197 -21.33 -13.63 11.70
N ALA A 198 -20.27 -14.26 12.22
CA ALA A 198 -20.26 -14.83 13.58
C ALA A 198 -19.85 -13.83 14.66
N ALA A 199 -19.38 -12.64 14.32
CA ALA A 199 -18.90 -11.63 15.28
C ALA A 199 -20.04 -10.98 16.04
N ASP A 200 -19.82 -10.71 17.33
CA ASP A 200 -20.79 -10.04 18.22
C ASP A 200 -20.96 -8.55 17.89
N THR A 201 -19.91 -7.91 17.34
CA THR A 201 -19.91 -6.49 16.96
C THR A 201 -19.67 -6.30 15.48
N ARG A 202 -20.25 -5.25 14.93
CA ARG A 202 -20.10 -4.85 13.52
C ARG A 202 -19.32 -3.55 13.39
N ALA A 203 -18.62 -3.11 14.45
CA ALA A 203 -17.84 -1.90 14.47
C ALA A 203 -16.45 -2.13 15.05
N PHE A 204 -15.48 -1.38 14.60
CA PHE A 204 -14.12 -1.33 15.14
C PHE A 204 -13.59 0.09 15.11
N VAL A 205 -12.63 0.39 16.00
CA VAL A 205 -11.88 1.65 15.97
C VAL A 205 -10.53 1.43 15.31
N ILE A 206 -10.11 2.37 14.50
CA ILE A 206 -8.80 2.37 13.87
C ILE A 206 -8.18 3.77 13.96
N TYR A 207 -6.84 3.86 14.05
CA TYR A 207 -6.18 5.15 14.10
C TYR A 207 -6.32 5.87 12.74
N HIS A 208 -5.72 5.38 11.67
CA HIS A 208 -5.85 5.90 10.31
C HIS A 208 -6.85 5.04 9.51
N PRO A 209 -7.80 5.64 8.74
CA PRO A 209 -8.93 4.94 8.13
C PRO A 209 -8.56 4.08 6.91
N ALA A 210 -7.70 3.08 7.07
CA ALA A 210 -7.18 2.26 5.97
C ALA A 210 -8.01 1.00 5.63
N LEU A 211 -9.13 0.74 6.32
CA LEU A 211 -9.91 -0.50 6.15
C LEU A 211 -11.33 -0.25 5.60
N GLY A 212 -11.54 0.88 4.91
CA GLY A 212 -12.84 1.26 4.37
C GLY A 212 -13.42 0.22 3.41
N TYR A 213 -12.62 -0.34 2.51
CA TYR A 213 -13.04 -1.37 1.56
C TYR A 213 -13.40 -2.68 2.26
N LEU A 214 -12.62 -3.11 3.27
CA LEU A 214 -12.95 -4.27 4.08
C LEU A 214 -14.26 -4.05 4.83
N ALA A 215 -14.43 -2.88 5.46
CA ALA A 215 -15.65 -2.53 6.19
C ALA A 215 -16.88 -2.58 5.27
N ARG A 216 -16.81 -1.93 4.12
CA ARG A 216 -17.88 -1.94 3.11
C ARG A 216 -18.21 -3.36 2.63
N ALA A 217 -17.19 -4.18 2.35
CA ALA A 217 -17.37 -5.52 1.80
C ALA A 217 -18.19 -6.44 2.70
N TYR A 218 -18.08 -6.25 4.03
CA TYR A 218 -18.72 -7.13 5.01
C TYR A 218 -19.73 -6.42 5.93
N GLY A 219 -20.08 -5.17 5.63
CA GLY A 219 -21.08 -4.40 6.39
C GLY A 219 -20.62 -4.09 7.81
N LEU A 220 -19.35 -3.74 7.97
CA LEU A 220 -18.77 -3.24 9.22
C LEU A 220 -18.77 -1.72 9.24
N GLU A 221 -18.67 -1.14 10.42
CA GLU A 221 -18.47 0.28 10.63
C GLU A 221 -17.03 0.54 11.11
N GLN A 222 -16.28 1.30 10.31
CA GLN A 222 -14.95 1.78 10.66
C GLN A 222 -15.08 3.14 11.36
N ILE A 223 -14.61 3.25 12.60
CA ILE A 223 -14.54 4.50 13.35
C ILE A 223 -13.09 4.94 13.38
N ALA A 224 -12.74 5.98 12.64
CA ALA A 224 -11.37 6.48 12.57
C ALA A 224 -11.08 7.49 13.69
N ILE A 225 -9.86 7.43 14.26
CA ILE A 225 -9.37 8.42 15.23
C ILE A 225 -8.84 9.64 14.48
N GLU A 226 -8.01 9.43 13.47
CA GLU A 226 -7.45 10.46 12.62
C GLU A 226 -8.45 10.83 11.52
N ASN A 227 -8.48 12.10 11.13
CA ASN A 227 -9.25 12.58 10.00
C ASN A 227 -8.40 13.49 9.12
N ASP A 228 -8.22 13.15 7.84
CA ASP A 228 -7.45 13.91 6.84
C ASP A 228 -6.01 14.25 7.28
N GLY A 229 -5.29 13.31 7.90
CA GLY A 229 -3.92 13.52 8.37
C GLY A 229 -3.81 14.41 9.62
N LYS A 230 -4.94 14.74 10.28
CA LYS A 230 -4.98 15.62 11.45
C LYS A 230 -5.27 14.86 12.73
N GLU A 231 -4.53 15.17 13.78
CA GLU A 231 -4.85 14.66 15.12
C GLU A 231 -6.21 15.24 15.59
N PRO A 232 -7.07 14.38 16.18
CA PRO A 232 -8.37 14.82 16.69
C PRO A 232 -8.22 15.73 17.91
N SER A 233 -9.15 16.68 18.05
CA SER A 233 -9.31 17.45 19.29
C SER A 233 -9.80 16.55 20.43
N ALA A 234 -9.60 16.99 21.69
CA ALA A 234 -10.08 16.26 22.88
C ALA A 234 -11.60 16.01 22.84
N ARG A 235 -12.37 16.93 22.24
CA ARG A 235 -13.82 16.76 22.07
C ARG A 235 -14.13 15.61 21.08
N GLN A 236 -13.42 15.54 19.96
CA GLN A 236 -13.60 14.47 18.96
C GLN A 236 -13.20 13.12 19.53
N ILE A 237 -12.12 13.06 20.32
CA ILE A 237 -11.73 11.83 21.04
C ILE A 237 -12.87 11.36 21.96
N GLY A 238 -13.49 12.27 22.73
CA GLY A 238 -14.64 11.93 23.55
C GLY A 238 -15.81 11.36 22.75
N GLN A 239 -16.15 11.96 21.62
CA GLN A 239 -17.21 11.46 20.74
C GLN A 239 -16.89 10.08 20.15
N ILE A 240 -15.64 9.83 19.75
CA ILE A 240 -15.18 8.52 19.26
C ILE A 240 -15.34 7.46 20.35
N ILE A 241 -14.91 7.76 21.58
CA ILE A 241 -15.02 6.85 22.73
C ILE A 241 -16.48 6.51 23.03
N ASP A 242 -17.37 7.51 23.05
CA ASP A 242 -18.78 7.32 23.30
C ASP A 242 -19.44 6.46 22.21
N SER A 243 -19.17 6.75 20.94
CA SER A 243 -19.65 5.96 19.79
C SER A 243 -19.14 4.52 19.85
N ALA A 244 -17.85 4.32 20.15
CA ALA A 244 -17.25 3.00 20.26
C ALA A 244 -17.89 2.14 21.38
N ARG A 245 -18.18 2.76 22.53
CA ARG A 245 -18.89 2.10 23.65
C ARG A 245 -20.32 1.74 23.30
N GLU A 246 -21.06 2.65 22.66
CA GLU A 246 -22.43 2.40 22.21
C GLU A 246 -22.52 1.20 21.26
N LYS A 247 -21.54 1.08 20.36
CA LYS A 247 -21.46 -0.01 19.38
C LYS A 247 -20.79 -1.29 19.88
N GLY A 248 -20.36 -1.31 21.13
CA GLY A 248 -19.72 -2.47 21.74
C GLY A 248 -18.38 -2.85 21.10
N VAL A 249 -17.62 -1.84 20.63
CA VAL A 249 -16.29 -2.05 20.03
C VAL A 249 -15.37 -2.76 21.03
N LYS A 250 -14.66 -3.80 20.57
CA LYS A 250 -13.77 -4.63 21.40
C LYS A 250 -12.29 -4.41 21.15
N VAL A 251 -11.92 -3.75 20.04
CA VAL A 251 -10.53 -3.58 19.64
C VAL A 251 -10.30 -2.19 19.03
N LEU A 252 -9.11 -1.63 19.33
CA LEU A 252 -8.58 -0.46 18.65
C LEU A 252 -7.39 -0.90 17.79
N LEU A 253 -7.46 -0.70 16.49
CA LEU A 253 -6.39 -1.01 15.57
C LEU A 253 -5.54 0.23 15.29
N TYR A 254 -4.22 0.05 15.11
CA TYR A 254 -3.34 1.12 14.67
C TYR A 254 -2.22 0.58 13.79
N GLN A 255 -1.80 1.37 12.81
CA GLN A 255 -0.76 0.97 11.87
C GLN A 255 0.64 1.25 12.44
N VAL A 256 1.64 0.51 11.95
CA VAL A 256 3.04 0.57 12.42
C VAL A 256 3.69 1.95 12.23
N GLU A 257 3.18 2.77 11.30
CA GLU A 257 3.69 4.10 10.97
C GLU A 257 3.31 5.17 12.01
N PHE A 258 2.31 4.88 12.87
CA PHE A 258 1.77 5.88 13.80
C PHE A 258 2.25 5.68 15.24
N PRO A 259 2.43 6.77 16.01
CA PRO A 259 2.93 6.71 17.36
C PRO A 259 1.90 6.11 18.32
N ARG A 260 2.32 5.14 19.12
CA ARG A 260 1.48 4.44 20.09
C ARG A 260 0.90 5.33 21.20
N SER A 261 1.53 6.48 21.49
CA SER A 261 1.18 7.32 22.65
C SER A 261 -0.27 7.83 22.65
N VAL A 262 -0.80 8.25 21.50
CA VAL A 262 -2.20 8.68 21.37
C VAL A 262 -3.14 7.48 21.44
N VAL A 263 -2.75 6.41 20.77
CA VAL A 263 -3.51 5.15 20.71
C VAL A 263 -3.75 4.58 22.12
N ASP A 264 -2.70 4.50 22.95
CA ASP A 264 -2.78 3.95 24.31
C ASP A 264 -3.75 4.74 25.21
N VAL A 265 -3.81 6.07 25.07
CA VAL A 265 -4.75 6.91 25.82
C VAL A 265 -6.19 6.59 25.42
N VAL A 266 -6.48 6.55 24.13
CA VAL A 266 -7.83 6.27 23.64
C VAL A 266 -8.27 4.84 23.99
N ALA A 267 -7.40 3.85 23.78
CA ALA A 267 -7.68 2.45 24.11
C ALA A 267 -7.98 2.25 25.60
N LYS A 268 -7.19 2.89 26.47
CA LYS A 268 -7.40 2.87 27.92
C LYS A 268 -8.75 3.48 28.31
N ASP A 269 -9.09 4.61 27.74
CA ASP A 269 -10.35 5.30 28.04
C ASP A 269 -11.55 4.54 27.49
N MET A 270 -11.40 3.83 26.35
CA MET A 270 -12.40 2.90 25.82
C MET A 270 -12.52 1.62 26.66
N GLY A 271 -11.47 1.21 27.34
CA GLY A 271 -11.38 -0.07 28.05
C GLY A 271 -11.15 -1.27 27.13
N VAL A 272 -10.46 -1.06 25.99
CA VAL A 272 -10.13 -2.09 24.99
C VAL A 272 -8.63 -2.22 24.80
N GLU A 273 -8.19 -3.29 24.14
CA GLU A 273 -6.79 -3.48 23.76
C GLU A 273 -6.48 -2.75 22.43
N ALA A 274 -5.29 -2.13 22.39
CA ALA A 274 -4.76 -1.54 21.17
C ALA A 274 -3.87 -2.55 20.44
N MET A 275 -4.27 -2.95 19.24
CA MET A 275 -3.60 -3.95 18.41
C MET A 275 -2.94 -3.31 17.20
N GLN A 276 -1.63 -3.56 17.05
CA GLN A 276 -0.87 -3.07 15.91
C GLN A 276 -1.12 -3.95 14.68
N ILE A 277 -1.36 -3.30 13.55
CA ILE A 277 -1.51 -3.94 12.24
C ILE A 277 -0.52 -3.36 11.23
N ASN A 278 -0.23 -4.10 10.18
CA ASN A 278 0.56 -3.59 9.05
C ASN A 278 -0.17 -3.88 7.72
N PRO A 279 -1.06 -2.99 7.26
CA PRO A 279 -1.75 -3.15 5.98
C PRO A 279 -0.82 -3.20 4.75
N LEU A 280 0.43 -2.71 4.89
CA LEU A 280 1.46 -2.74 3.86
C LEU A 280 2.41 -3.93 3.96
N ALA A 281 2.08 -4.94 4.77
CA ALA A 281 2.91 -6.14 4.86
C ALA A 281 2.97 -6.90 3.53
N GLU A 282 4.07 -7.65 3.37
CA GLU A 282 4.36 -8.39 2.15
C GLU A 282 3.23 -9.34 1.71
N ASN A 283 2.59 -10.02 2.66
CA ASN A 283 1.52 -10.97 2.37
C ASN A 283 0.14 -10.42 2.76
N PRO A 284 -0.62 -9.79 1.84
CA PRO A 284 -1.91 -9.21 2.14
C PRO A 284 -2.97 -10.24 2.56
N ILE A 285 -2.85 -11.51 2.14
CA ILE A 285 -3.79 -12.58 2.54
C ILE A 285 -3.70 -12.84 4.05
N GLU A 286 -2.48 -13.05 4.56
CA GLU A 286 -2.29 -13.29 6.00
C GLU A 286 -2.60 -12.03 6.82
N THR A 287 -2.26 -10.85 6.30
CA THR A 287 -2.60 -9.57 6.94
C THR A 287 -4.11 -9.39 7.09
N ILE A 288 -4.88 -9.63 6.04
CA ILE A 288 -6.34 -9.50 6.08
C ILE A 288 -6.96 -10.57 7.00
N LYS A 289 -6.44 -11.80 7.02
CA LYS A 289 -6.87 -12.83 7.98
C LYS A 289 -6.66 -12.38 9.43
N GLU A 290 -5.48 -11.85 9.74
CA GLU A 290 -5.17 -11.37 11.08
C GLU A 290 -6.07 -10.18 11.47
N ILE A 291 -6.23 -9.19 10.61
CA ILE A 291 -7.14 -8.06 10.82
C ILE A 291 -8.58 -8.56 11.05
N THR A 292 -9.03 -9.53 10.25
CA THR A 292 -10.35 -10.14 10.39
C THR A 292 -10.51 -10.79 11.75
N ARG A 293 -9.52 -11.56 12.21
CA ARG A 293 -9.50 -12.21 13.52
C ARG A 293 -9.56 -11.17 14.64
N LEU A 294 -8.71 -10.13 14.58
CA LEU A 294 -8.67 -9.06 15.59
C LEU A 294 -10.03 -8.35 15.72
N ILE A 295 -10.68 -8.04 14.60
CA ILE A 295 -11.98 -7.36 14.63
C ILE A 295 -13.08 -8.31 15.11
N SER A 296 -13.13 -9.56 14.62
CA SER A 296 -14.22 -10.48 14.92
C SER A 296 -14.15 -11.05 16.33
N GLU A 297 -12.94 -11.31 16.87
CA GLU A 297 -12.75 -11.87 18.22
C GLU A 297 -12.49 -10.79 19.28
N GLY A 298 -12.04 -9.61 18.89
CA GLY A 298 -11.73 -8.51 19.79
C GLY A 298 -10.42 -8.71 20.59
N LYS A 299 -9.48 -9.50 20.06
CA LYS A 299 -8.21 -9.83 20.71
C LYS A 299 -7.16 -10.35 19.72
#